data_b6f8d7a1805cd98b8520633e70a10871
#
_entry.id   b6f8d7a1805cd98b8520633e70a10871
#
_cell.length_a   1.000
_cell.length_b   1.000
_cell.length_c   1.000
_cell.angle_alpha   90.00
_cell.angle_beta   90.00
_cell.angle_gamma   90.00
#
_symmetry.space_group_name_H-M   'P 1'
#
loop_
_entity.id
_entity.type
_entity.pdbx_description
1 polymer ?
#
loop_
_entity_poly.entity_id
_entity_poly.type
_entity_poly.pdbx_seq_one_letter_code
_entity_poly.pdbx_strand_id
1 'polypeptide(L)'
;MRPIGESGNVATIFALSLPIVVGGAGLGIETSYWYYSSLKLQAVADAAAYAGALEKVSGSDTPKIVSAATASATTNGWGPSAGTIEVFSPPSAGPNVGKKAVEVVVHQNLDRFFTSIFTQNAVGAQARAVALITDASKACILTVDPSASKAALFSGSSTTKLTGCSVMSNSIAPDAIKLQGSASLDVDCLISAGGVSLSNVVKTVCASLITQALPAADPFADLPAPPATNPCQNGNQSTLQPGTYCKGLSLSGNVTLSPGIYV
;
A
#
# COMPACT_ATOMS: atom_id res chain seq x y z
N MET A 1 49.02 35.13 59.22
CA MET A 1 48.51 34.12 58.30
C MET A 1 47.18 34.60 57.70
N ARG A 2 47.12 34.95 56.44
CA ARG A 2 45.85 35.28 55.76
C ARG A 2 45.11 33.98 55.53
N PRO A 3 43.82 33.87 55.91
CA PRO A 3 43.03 32.69 55.53
C PRO A 3 42.97 32.60 54.01
N ILE A 4 43.32 31.44 53.46
CA ILE A 4 43.14 31.12 52.06
C ILE A 4 41.64 31.10 51.89
N GLY A 5 41.10 32.15 51.23
CA GLY A 5 39.66 32.27 51.02
C GLY A 5 39.10 31.09 50.22
N GLU A 6 37.98 30.50 50.68
CA GLU A 6 37.28 29.36 50.08
C GLU A 6 36.82 29.63 48.64
N SER A 7 36.78 30.87 48.19
CA SER A 7 36.42 31.33 46.85
C SER A 7 37.32 30.78 45.73
N GLY A 8 38.60 30.46 46.03
CA GLY A 8 39.50 29.87 45.03
C GLY A 8 39.22 28.40 44.72
N ASN A 9 38.63 27.69 45.67
CA ASN A 9 38.37 26.25 45.53
C ASN A 9 37.19 25.96 44.58
N VAL A 10 36.14 26.77 44.60
CA VAL A 10 34.97 26.67 43.71
C VAL A 10 35.38 26.93 42.26
N ALA A 11 36.20 27.93 41.99
CA ALA A 11 36.67 28.25 40.64
C ALA A 11 37.52 27.11 40.05
N THR A 12 38.34 26.46 40.88
CA THR A 12 39.17 25.32 40.44
C THR A 12 38.29 24.08 40.11
N ILE A 13 37.32 23.76 40.98
CA ILE A 13 36.39 22.66 40.77
C ILE A 13 35.55 22.90 39.49
N PHE A 14 35.05 24.13 39.33
CA PHE A 14 34.28 24.50 38.13
C PHE A 14 35.14 24.39 36.85
N ALA A 15 36.38 24.88 36.87
CA ALA A 15 37.28 24.79 35.72
C ALA A 15 37.60 23.33 35.32
N LEU A 16 37.70 22.41 36.28
CA LEU A 16 37.94 20.98 36.01
C LEU A 16 36.67 20.23 35.58
N SER A 17 35.50 20.61 36.08
CA SER A 17 34.23 19.98 35.76
C SER A 17 33.64 20.46 34.42
N LEU A 18 33.90 21.72 34.03
CA LEU A 18 33.35 22.33 32.82
C LEU A 18 33.64 21.52 31.54
N PRO A 19 34.86 21.05 31.25
CA PRO A 19 35.13 20.22 30.06
C PRO A 19 34.34 18.92 30.05
N ILE A 20 34.13 18.30 31.22
CA ILE A 20 33.35 17.05 31.33
C ILE A 20 31.87 17.31 31.03
N VAL A 21 31.30 18.38 31.56
CA VAL A 21 29.91 18.75 31.32
C VAL A 21 29.69 19.12 29.86
N VAL A 22 30.58 19.96 29.28
CA VAL A 22 30.50 20.35 27.86
C VAL A 22 30.70 19.15 26.97
N GLY A 23 31.64 18.26 27.28
CA GLY A 23 31.89 17.03 26.54
C GLY A 23 30.67 16.09 26.58
N GLY A 24 30.08 15.88 27.74
CA GLY A 24 28.88 15.07 27.92
C GLY A 24 27.67 15.65 27.17
N ALA A 25 27.46 16.97 27.26
CA ALA A 25 26.38 17.63 26.53
C ALA A 25 26.57 17.54 25.02
N GLY A 26 27.79 17.76 24.51
CA GLY A 26 28.11 17.65 23.08
C GLY A 26 27.86 16.25 22.52
N LEU A 27 28.30 15.20 23.24
CA LEU A 27 28.03 13.80 22.87
C LEU A 27 26.52 13.49 22.92
N GLY A 28 25.81 14.02 23.93
CA GLY A 28 24.35 13.83 24.02
C GLY A 28 23.60 14.42 22.84
N ILE A 29 23.96 15.61 22.41
CA ILE A 29 23.35 16.28 21.25
C ILE A 29 23.67 15.49 19.95
N GLU A 30 24.92 15.12 19.76
CA GLU A 30 25.35 14.44 18.55
C GLU A 30 24.75 13.04 18.40
N THR A 31 24.70 12.25 19.48
CA THR A 31 24.06 10.93 19.47
C THR A 31 22.55 11.03 19.25
N SER A 32 21.90 12.06 19.80
CA SER A 32 20.48 12.34 19.55
C SER A 32 20.23 12.70 18.08
N TYR A 33 21.12 13.47 17.46
CA TYR A 33 21.04 13.80 16.03
C TYR A 33 21.16 12.54 15.15
N TRP A 34 22.13 11.65 15.43
CA TRP A 34 22.27 10.41 14.66
C TRP A 34 21.08 9.48 14.85
N TYR A 35 20.55 9.36 16.05
CA TYR A 35 19.34 8.57 16.32
C TYR A 35 18.12 9.12 15.57
N TYR A 36 17.88 10.41 15.64
CA TYR A 36 16.79 11.06 14.92
C TYR A 36 16.94 10.90 13.40
N SER A 37 18.15 11.08 12.87
CA SER A 37 18.44 10.89 11.45
C SER A 37 18.20 9.44 10.99
N SER A 38 18.54 8.46 11.82
CA SER A 38 18.26 7.04 11.53
C SER A 38 16.76 6.73 11.49
N LEU A 39 15.97 7.31 12.41
CA LEU A 39 14.51 7.17 12.39
C LEU A 39 13.91 7.80 11.13
N LYS A 40 14.39 9.00 10.77
CA LYS A 40 13.95 9.67 9.54
C LYS A 40 14.31 8.85 8.30
N LEU A 41 15.51 8.29 8.26
CA LEU A 41 15.96 7.45 7.15
C LEU A 41 15.10 6.18 7.02
N GLN A 42 14.68 5.58 8.14
CA GLN A 42 13.76 4.45 8.12
C GLN A 42 12.40 4.84 7.52
N ALA A 43 11.83 5.99 7.90
CA ALA A 43 10.58 6.47 7.31
C ALA A 43 10.70 6.72 5.80
N VAL A 44 11.86 7.20 5.33
CA VAL A 44 12.17 7.33 3.90
C VAL A 44 12.17 5.97 3.20
N ALA A 45 12.84 4.97 3.78
CA ALA A 45 12.90 3.62 3.21
C ALA A 45 11.51 2.97 3.15
N ASP A 46 10.70 3.13 4.22
CA ASP A 46 9.33 2.60 4.28
C ASP A 46 8.44 3.23 3.20
N ALA A 47 8.46 4.56 3.06
CA ALA A 47 7.70 5.28 2.05
C ALA A 47 8.13 4.89 0.62
N ALA A 48 9.44 4.74 0.39
CA ALA A 48 9.98 4.35 -0.91
C ALA A 48 9.62 2.90 -1.28
N ALA A 49 9.72 1.96 -0.34
CA ALA A 49 9.32 0.57 -0.55
C ALA A 49 7.83 0.46 -0.87
N TYR A 50 6.99 1.23 -0.18
CA TYR A 50 5.56 1.28 -0.43
C TYR A 50 5.25 1.84 -1.81
N ALA A 51 5.86 2.98 -2.22
CA ALA A 51 5.66 3.56 -3.55
C ALA A 51 6.09 2.60 -4.68
N GLY A 52 7.23 1.93 -4.53
CA GLY A 52 7.67 0.91 -5.47
C GLY A 52 6.72 -0.30 -5.53
N ALA A 53 6.14 -0.71 -4.40
CA ALA A 53 5.18 -1.80 -4.35
C ALA A 53 3.87 -1.44 -5.07
N LEU A 54 3.40 -0.18 -4.97
CA LEU A 54 2.24 0.30 -5.71
C LEU A 54 2.44 0.20 -7.22
N GLU A 55 3.61 0.63 -7.72
CA GLU A 55 3.97 0.48 -9.14
C GLU A 55 4.02 -0.99 -9.57
N LYS A 56 4.54 -1.87 -8.71
CA LYS A 56 4.56 -3.30 -9.00
C LYS A 56 3.17 -3.92 -9.05
N VAL A 57 2.24 -3.46 -8.21
CA VAL A 57 0.83 -3.89 -8.23
C VAL A 57 0.15 -3.46 -9.52
N SER A 58 0.43 -2.26 -10.03
CA SER A 58 -0.10 -1.76 -11.30
C SER A 58 0.49 -2.44 -12.55
N GLY A 59 1.41 -3.39 -12.37
CA GLY A 59 2.04 -4.12 -13.48
C GLY A 59 3.20 -3.38 -14.13
N SER A 60 3.70 -2.32 -13.51
CA SER A 60 4.84 -1.56 -14.03
C SER A 60 6.12 -2.39 -14.08
N ASP A 61 6.98 -2.07 -15.04
CA ASP A 61 8.31 -2.65 -15.20
C ASP A 61 9.29 -2.19 -14.10
N THR A 62 10.40 -2.90 -13.97
CA THR A 62 11.41 -2.60 -12.94
C THR A 62 11.92 -1.15 -12.99
N PRO A 63 12.22 -0.52 -14.15
CA PRO A 63 12.62 0.87 -14.21
C PRO A 63 11.62 1.84 -13.58
N LYS A 64 10.32 1.65 -13.79
CA LYS A 64 9.26 2.48 -13.20
C LYS A 64 9.16 2.27 -11.69
N ILE A 65 9.28 1.02 -11.22
CA ILE A 65 9.32 0.69 -9.79
C ILE A 65 10.47 1.43 -9.11
N VAL A 66 11.67 1.38 -9.68
CA VAL A 66 12.86 2.09 -9.17
C VAL A 66 12.64 3.61 -9.18
N SER A 67 12.09 4.14 -10.27
CA SER A 67 11.81 5.58 -10.38
C SER A 67 10.82 6.06 -9.32
N ALA A 68 9.72 5.35 -9.11
CA ALA A 68 8.71 5.71 -8.10
C ALA A 68 9.27 5.62 -6.67
N ALA A 69 10.02 4.56 -6.36
CA ALA A 69 10.68 4.41 -5.06
C ALA A 69 11.66 5.56 -4.80
N THR A 70 12.51 5.90 -5.79
CA THR A 70 13.49 6.99 -5.68
C THR A 70 12.82 8.35 -5.56
N ALA A 71 11.77 8.61 -6.33
CA ALA A 71 10.98 9.85 -6.24
C ALA A 71 10.34 10.01 -4.86
N SER A 72 9.76 8.93 -4.33
CA SER A 72 9.19 8.92 -2.98
C SER A 72 10.25 9.18 -1.91
N ALA A 73 11.43 8.56 -2.01
CA ALA A 73 12.53 8.81 -1.09
C ALA A 73 12.93 10.29 -1.10
N THR A 74 13.06 10.88 -2.29
CA THR A 74 13.43 12.29 -2.46
C THR A 74 12.38 13.23 -1.87
N THR A 75 11.10 12.97 -2.11
CA THR A 75 9.99 13.74 -1.54
C THR A 75 9.97 13.67 -0.02
N ASN A 76 10.41 12.55 0.57
CA ASN A 76 10.51 12.36 2.02
C ASN A 76 11.85 12.83 2.62
N GLY A 77 12.64 13.58 1.83
CA GLY A 77 13.82 14.31 2.30
C GLY A 77 15.15 13.55 2.22
N TRP A 78 15.22 12.45 1.46
CA TRP A 78 16.49 11.86 1.08
C TRP A 78 17.07 12.62 -0.14
N GLY A 79 18.36 12.89 -0.11
CA GLY A 79 19.07 13.54 -1.22
C GLY A 79 20.16 12.64 -1.80
N PRO A 80 20.31 12.58 -3.13
CA PRO A 80 21.33 11.74 -3.77
C PRO A 80 22.77 12.15 -3.45
N SER A 81 22.99 13.40 -3.01
CA SER A 81 24.30 13.86 -2.53
C SER A 81 24.65 13.33 -1.13
N ALA A 82 23.67 12.85 -0.36
CA ALA A 82 23.88 12.39 1.00
C ALA A 82 24.16 10.88 1.10
N GLY A 83 23.91 10.11 0.03
CA GLY A 83 24.09 8.65 0.05
C GLY A 83 23.57 7.95 -1.18
N THR A 84 23.26 6.66 -1.04
CA THR A 84 22.76 5.80 -2.13
C THR A 84 21.40 5.19 -1.78
N ILE A 85 20.62 4.88 -2.82
CA ILE A 85 19.38 4.11 -2.71
C ILE A 85 19.47 2.91 -3.65
N GLU A 86 19.11 1.75 -3.14
CA GLU A 86 19.05 0.51 -3.89
C GLU A 86 17.61 -0.05 -3.80
N VAL A 87 17.07 -0.46 -4.94
CA VAL A 87 15.70 -0.99 -5.04
C VAL A 87 15.73 -2.35 -5.70
N PHE A 88 15.18 -3.34 -5.02
CA PHE A 88 15.14 -4.72 -5.50
C PHE A 88 13.70 -5.21 -5.63
N SER A 89 13.39 -5.86 -6.73
CA SER A 89 12.09 -6.46 -7.00
C SER A 89 12.26 -7.73 -7.85
N PRO A 90 12.26 -8.92 -7.24
CA PRO A 90 11.98 -9.25 -5.83
C PRO A 90 13.10 -8.86 -4.86
N PRO A 91 12.85 -8.95 -3.52
CA PRO A 91 13.88 -8.68 -2.50
C PRO A 91 15.13 -9.53 -2.65
N SER A 92 16.27 -8.92 -2.34
CA SER A 92 17.61 -9.54 -2.44
C SER A 92 17.98 -10.37 -1.20
N ALA A 93 17.38 -10.03 -0.04
CA ALA A 93 17.73 -10.65 1.25
C ALA A 93 16.53 -10.80 2.19
N GLY A 94 16.69 -11.65 3.20
CA GLY A 94 15.72 -11.84 4.29
C GLY A 94 14.56 -12.78 3.95
N PRO A 95 13.51 -12.85 4.80
CA PRO A 95 12.43 -13.85 4.71
C PRO A 95 11.49 -13.66 3.51
N ASN A 96 11.64 -12.58 2.78
CA ASN A 96 10.80 -12.22 1.61
C ASN A 96 11.53 -12.38 0.28
N VAL A 97 12.71 -13.00 0.25
CA VAL A 97 13.43 -13.36 -0.99
C VAL A 97 12.53 -14.20 -1.89
N GLY A 98 12.47 -13.84 -3.18
CA GLY A 98 11.66 -14.53 -4.18
C GLY A 98 10.15 -14.28 -4.12
N LYS A 99 9.66 -13.56 -3.09
CA LYS A 99 8.25 -13.18 -2.99
C LYS A 99 7.95 -11.96 -3.86
N LYS A 100 6.67 -11.77 -4.15
CA LYS A 100 6.18 -10.54 -4.80
C LYS A 100 6.26 -9.39 -3.79
N ALA A 101 7.38 -8.70 -3.80
CA ALA A 101 7.66 -7.61 -2.86
C ALA A 101 8.64 -6.62 -3.50
N VAL A 102 8.76 -5.45 -2.89
CA VAL A 102 9.79 -4.46 -3.22
C VAL A 102 10.60 -4.15 -1.97
N GLU A 103 11.90 -4.30 -2.08
CA GLU A 103 12.88 -3.96 -1.07
C GLU A 103 13.56 -2.66 -1.45
N VAL A 104 13.70 -1.77 -0.48
CA VAL A 104 14.49 -0.54 -0.61
C VAL A 104 15.52 -0.50 0.51
N VAL A 105 16.76 -0.24 0.12
CA VAL A 105 17.87 0.00 1.04
C VAL A 105 18.39 1.40 0.80
N VAL A 106 18.39 2.23 1.83
CA VAL A 106 18.84 3.61 1.77
C VAL A 106 20.06 3.77 2.66
N HIS A 107 21.11 4.32 2.11
CA HIS A 107 22.33 4.69 2.82
C HIS A 107 22.45 6.21 2.89
N GLN A 108 22.93 6.71 4.01
CA GLN A 108 23.20 8.12 4.20
C GLN A 108 24.45 8.32 5.07
N ASN A 109 25.27 9.27 4.68
CA ASN A 109 26.41 9.72 5.47
C ASN A 109 25.96 10.89 6.36
N LEU A 110 26.14 10.74 7.67
CA LEU A 110 25.80 11.75 8.68
C LEU A 110 27.06 12.48 9.11
N ASP A 111 26.94 13.80 9.24
CA ASP A 111 28.03 14.64 9.70
C ASP A 111 28.33 14.39 11.17
N ARG A 112 29.59 14.67 11.54
CA ARG A 112 30.05 14.76 12.91
C ARG A 112 30.16 16.24 13.29
N PHE A 113 29.64 16.57 14.47
CA PHE A 113 29.75 17.91 15.01
C PHE A 113 30.81 17.93 16.11
N PHE A 114 30.48 17.38 17.26
CA PHE A 114 31.35 17.38 18.42
C PHE A 114 32.50 16.37 18.29
N THR A 115 32.21 15.17 17.81
CA THR A 115 33.23 14.12 17.66
C THR A 115 34.14 14.33 16.44
N SER A 116 33.91 15.35 15.62
CA SER A 116 34.80 15.74 14.51
C SER A 116 36.23 16.12 14.97
N ILE A 117 36.39 16.50 16.25
CA ILE A 117 37.72 16.72 16.85
C ILE A 117 38.55 15.42 16.92
N PHE A 118 37.92 14.27 16.99
CA PHE A 118 38.59 12.96 17.10
C PHE A 118 38.74 12.26 15.76
N THR A 119 37.76 12.44 14.85
CA THR A 119 37.76 11.82 13.52
C THR A 119 36.90 12.59 12.55
N GLN A 120 37.37 12.71 11.30
CA GLN A 120 36.65 13.38 10.20
C GLN A 120 35.77 12.42 9.38
N ASN A 121 35.82 11.11 9.66
CA ASN A 121 35.03 10.14 8.91
C ASN A 121 33.54 10.30 9.21
N ALA A 122 32.71 10.41 8.18
CA ALA A 122 31.26 10.44 8.33
C ALA A 122 30.71 9.20 9.04
N VAL A 123 29.57 9.34 9.67
CA VAL A 123 28.85 8.22 10.28
C VAL A 123 27.88 7.65 9.25
N GLY A 124 28.13 6.42 8.80
CA GLY A 124 27.21 5.73 7.90
C GLY A 124 25.92 5.33 8.62
N ALA A 125 24.77 5.77 8.12
CA ALA A 125 23.46 5.30 8.51
C ALA A 125 22.84 4.50 7.36
N GLN A 126 22.11 3.45 7.69
CA GLN A 126 21.41 2.60 6.74
C GLN A 126 20.02 2.29 7.25
N ALA A 127 19.05 2.33 6.35
CA ALA A 127 17.70 1.85 6.60
C ALA A 127 17.26 0.89 5.50
N ARG A 128 16.46 -0.10 5.87
CA ARG A 128 15.96 -1.12 4.96
C ARG A 128 14.48 -1.32 5.20
N ALA A 129 13.69 -1.32 4.11
CA ALA A 129 12.28 -1.62 4.14
C ALA A 129 11.89 -2.64 3.06
N VAL A 130 10.89 -3.45 3.34
CA VAL A 130 10.32 -4.39 2.37
C VAL A 130 8.82 -4.28 2.39
N ALA A 131 8.25 -3.84 1.28
CA ALA A 131 6.81 -3.86 1.07
C ALA A 131 6.40 -5.17 0.39
N LEU A 132 5.80 -6.07 1.16
CA LEU A 132 5.28 -7.34 0.68
C LEU A 132 3.92 -7.12 0.02
N ILE A 133 3.79 -7.58 -1.21
CA ILE A 133 2.51 -7.61 -1.92
C ILE A 133 1.89 -8.97 -1.64
N THR A 134 0.92 -8.99 -0.73
CA THR A 134 0.07 -10.15 -0.56
C THR A 134 -0.94 -10.12 -1.70
N ASP A 135 -0.90 -11.12 -2.56
CA ASP A 135 -1.94 -11.26 -3.55
C ASP A 135 -3.27 -11.41 -2.81
N ALA A 136 -4.08 -10.38 -2.89
CA ALA A 136 -5.50 -10.56 -2.72
C ALA A 136 -5.88 -11.65 -3.73
N SER A 137 -6.60 -12.68 -3.29
CA SER A 137 -7.06 -13.74 -4.17
C SER A 137 -7.69 -13.14 -5.42
N LYS A 138 -7.56 -13.81 -6.55
CA LYS A 138 -8.07 -13.32 -7.85
C LYS A 138 -9.46 -12.72 -7.67
N ALA A 139 -9.65 -11.47 -8.07
CA ALA A 139 -10.97 -10.89 -8.12
C ALA A 139 -11.75 -11.56 -9.25
N CYS A 140 -12.82 -12.30 -8.91
CA CYS A 140 -13.73 -12.87 -9.90
C CYS A 140 -14.88 -11.93 -10.20
N ILE A 141 -15.17 -11.00 -9.30
CA ILE A 141 -16.10 -9.89 -9.51
C ILE A 141 -15.30 -8.61 -9.27
N LEU A 142 -15.19 -7.79 -10.32
CA LEU A 142 -14.61 -6.46 -10.26
C LEU A 142 -15.64 -5.45 -10.73
N THR A 143 -16.03 -4.51 -9.89
CA THR A 143 -16.85 -3.37 -10.28
C THR A 143 -15.97 -2.16 -10.51
N VAL A 144 -16.00 -1.61 -11.72
CA VAL A 144 -15.05 -0.60 -12.20
C VAL A 144 -15.52 0.84 -12.03
N ASP A 145 -16.80 1.08 -11.69
CA ASP A 145 -17.29 2.44 -11.46
C ASP A 145 -16.56 3.06 -10.25
N PRO A 146 -15.95 4.25 -10.41
CA PRO A 146 -15.11 4.84 -9.37
C PRO A 146 -15.88 5.49 -8.21
N SER A 147 -17.21 5.68 -8.34
CA SER A 147 -17.99 6.49 -7.39
C SER A 147 -19.37 5.92 -7.02
N ALA A 148 -19.85 4.90 -7.73
CA ALA A 148 -21.20 4.39 -7.53
C ALA A 148 -21.41 3.83 -6.11
N SER A 149 -22.44 4.33 -5.40
CA SER A 149 -22.99 3.65 -4.24
C SER A 149 -23.50 2.28 -4.65
N LYS A 150 -23.25 1.25 -3.82
CA LYS A 150 -23.67 -0.14 -4.09
C LYS A 150 -23.14 -0.67 -5.43
N ALA A 151 -21.92 -0.28 -5.81
CA ALA A 151 -21.29 -0.73 -7.05
C ALA A 151 -21.29 -2.28 -7.16
N ALA A 152 -21.08 -2.98 -6.05
CA ALA A 152 -21.34 -4.41 -5.92
C ALA A 152 -22.45 -4.65 -4.91
N LEU A 153 -23.65 -4.95 -5.37
CA LEU A 153 -24.83 -5.17 -4.53
C LEU A 153 -25.25 -6.66 -4.53
N PHE A 154 -25.22 -7.26 -3.36
CA PHE A 154 -25.79 -8.59 -3.09
C PHE A 154 -27.04 -8.44 -2.24
N SER A 155 -28.19 -8.85 -2.76
CA SER A 155 -29.48 -8.61 -2.09
C SER A 155 -30.46 -9.80 -2.24
N GLY A 156 -31.54 -9.75 -1.48
CA GLY A 156 -32.56 -10.79 -1.47
C GLY A 156 -32.21 -11.95 -0.54
N SER A 157 -32.53 -13.18 -0.92
CA SER A 157 -32.24 -14.42 -0.17
C SER A 157 -31.23 -15.32 -0.89
N SER A 158 -30.38 -14.73 -1.73
CA SER A 158 -29.39 -15.46 -2.52
C SER A 158 -28.18 -15.88 -1.69
N THR A 159 -27.60 -17.01 -2.00
CA THR A 159 -26.29 -17.44 -1.50
C THR A 159 -25.30 -17.38 -2.66
N THR A 160 -24.30 -16.51 -2.56
CA THR A 160 -23.22 -16.40 -3.54
C THR A 160 -21.98 -17.04 -2.96
N LYS A 161 -21.44 -18.05 -3.68
CA LYS A 161 -20.20 -18.73 -3.29
C LYS A 161 -19.18 -18.63 -4.40
N LEU A 162 -18.02 -18.01 -4.07
CA LEU A 162 -16.89 -17.80 -4.97
C LEU A 162 -15.65 -18.43 -4.36
N THR A 163 -15.42 -19.70 -4.68
CA THR A 163 -14.28 -20.46 -4.11
C THR A 163 -12.99 -20.05 -4.82
N GLY A 164 -11.97 -19.66 -4.05
CA GLY A 164 -10.67 -19.21 -4.56
C GLY A 164 -10.72 -17.84 -5.24
N CYS A 165 -11.73 -17.03 -4.89
CA CYS A 165 -12.03 -15.76 -5.56
C CYS A 165 -12.45 -14.68 -4.58
N SER A 166 -12.12 -13.45 -4.94
CA SER A 166 -12.54 -12.23 -4.21
C SER A 166 -13.56 -11.41 -4.97
N VAL A 167 -14.29 -10.58 -4.23
CA VAL A 167 -15.06 -9.48 -4.79
C VAL A 167 -14.28 -8.19 -4.58
N MET A 168 -14.10 -7.42 -5.65
CA MET A 168 -13.41 -6.13 -5.63
C MET A 168 -14.27 -5.02 -6.19
N SER A 169 -14.20 -3.84 -5.58
CA SER A 169 -14.86 -2.63 -6.05
C SER A 169 -13.91 -1.45 -6.12
N ASN A 170 -13.88 -0.78 -7.27
CA ASN A 170 -13.13 0.46 -7.48
C ASN A 170 -13.84 1.69 -6.94
N SER A 171 -15.11 1.57 -6.54
CA SER A 171 -15.88 2.70 -6.03
C SER A 171 -15.36 3.16 -4.67
N ILE A 172 -15.23 4.48 -4.51
CA ILE A 172 -14.86 5.16 -3.26
C ILE A 172 -16.06 5.39 -2.33
N ALA A 173 -17.28 5.00 -2.74
CA ALA A 173 -18.46 5.16 -1.91
C ALA A 173 -18.33 4.39 -0.58
N PRO A 174 -18.92 4.88 0.54
CA PRO A 174 -18.83 4.20 1.83
C PRO A 174 -19.56 2.84 1.86
N ASP A 175 -20.46 2.59 0.91
CA ASP A 175 -21.17 1.34 0.69
C ASP A 175 -20.90 0.73 -0.72
N ALA A 176 -19.70 0.89 -1.21
CA ALA A 176 -19.27 0.40 -2.53
C ALA A 176 -19.56 -1.09 -2.72
N ILE A 177 -19.31 -1.91 -1.69
CA ILE A 177 -19.80 -3.29 -1.63
C ILE A 177 -20.89 -3.34 -0.59
N LYS A 178 -22.09 -3.77 -0.97
CA LYS A 178 -23.22 -3.86 -0.07
C LYS A 178 -23.86 -5.23 -0.09
N LEU A 179 -24.07 -5.77 1.12
CA LEU A 179 -24.86 -6.97 1.36
C LEU A 179 -26.11 -6.58 2.13
N GLN A 180 -27.29 -6.91 1.62
CA GLN A 180 -28.57 -6.58 2.25
C GLN A 180 -29.60 -7.69 2.13
N GLY A 181 -30.65 -7.62 2.97
CA GLY A 181 -31.68 -8.67 3.05
C GLY A 181 -31.13 -9.92 3.72
N SER A 182 -31.53 -11.10 3.26
CA SER A 182 -31.05 -12.40 3.74
C SER A 182 -29.95 -12.99 2.85
N ALA A 183 -29.32 -12.15 2.01
CA ALA A 183 -28.23 -12.61 1.14
C ALA A 183 -27.03 -13.07 1.96
N SER A 184 -26.34 -14.12 1.54
CA SER A 184 -25.11 -14.62 2.12
C SER A 184 -24.00 -14.68 1.08
N LEU A 185 -22.77 -14.46 1.52
CA LEU A 185 -21.60 -14.40 0.65
C LEU A 185 -20.48 -15.25 1.25
N ASP A 186 -19.92 -16.14 0.44
CA ASP A 186 -18.78 -17.00 0.79
C ASP A 186 -17.70 -16.75 -0.27
N VAL A 187 -16.66 -16.02 0.10
CA VAL A 187 -15.60 -15.52 -0.82
C VAL A 187 -14.25 -15.53 -0.13
N ASP A 188 -13.17 -15.47 -0.90
CA ASP A 188 -11.84 -15.38 -0.29
C ASP A 188 -11.66 -14.03 0.42
N CYS A 189 -11.84 -12.91 -0.27
CA CYS A 189 -11.71 -11.57 0.31
C CYS A 189 -12.77 -10.62 -0.23
N LEU A 190 -13.11 -9.59 0.56
CA LEU A 190 -13.81 -8.39 0.11
C LEU A 190 -12.83 -7.23 0.09
N ILE A 191 -12.66 -6.63 -1.10
CA ILE A 191 -11.67 -5.57 -1.36
C ILE A 191 -12.43 -4.38 -1.95
N SER A 192 -12.29 -3.21 -1.35
CA SER A 192 -12.96 -2.00 -1.82
C SER A 192 -12.04 -0.79 -1.78
N ALA A 193 -12.08 0.05 -2.80
CA ALA A 193 -11.44 1.36 -2.76
C ALA A 193 -12.16 2.30 -1.79
N GLY A 194 -13.46 2.11 -1.57
CA GLY A 194 -14.27 2.78 -0.56
C GLY A 194 -14.57 1.89 0.64
N GLY A 195 -15.85 1.86 1.04
CA GLY A 195 -16.34 1.09 2.17
C GLY A 195 -17.07 -0.19 1.79
N VAL A 196 -17.34 -0.99 2.82
CA VAL A 196 -18.13 -2.22 2.74
C VAL A 196 -19.24 -2.16 3.78
N SER A 197 -20.48 -2.36 3.38
CA SER A 197 -21.67 -2.34 4.25
C SER A 197 -22.34 -3.72 4.26
N LEU A 198 -22.24 -4.42 5.37
CA LEU A 198 -22.74 -5.78 5.54
C LEU A 198 -23.91 -5.81 6.51
N SER A 199 -25.06 -6.33 6.08
CA SER A 199 -26.22 -6.57 6.95
C SER A 199 -26.28 -8.00 7.48
N ASN A 200 -25.50 -8.92 6.90
CA ASN A 200 -25.49 -10.34 7.23
C ASN A 200 -24.08 -10.93 7.29
N VAL A 201 -24.02 -12.20 7.67
CA VAL A 201 -22.77 -12.95 7.79
C VAL A 201 -22.13 -13.17 6.42
N VAL A 202 -20.87 -12.76 6.31
CA VAL A 202 -19.98 -13.08 5.20
C VAL A 202 -18.94 -14.06 5.70
N LYS A 203 -18.72 -15.13 4.93
CA LYS A 203 -17.59 -16.03 5.17
C LYS A 203 -16.44 -15.57 4.27
N THR A 204 -15.32 -15.24 4.90
CA THR A 204 -14.10 -14.84 4.19
C THR A 204 -12.91 -15.67 4.67
N VAL A 205 -11.97 -15.94 3.77
CA VAL A 205 -10.66 -16.52 4.11
C VAL A 205 -9.74 -15.43 4.65
N CYS A 206 -9.88 -14.20 4.10
CA CYS A 206 -9.14 -13.04 4.62
C CYS A 206 -9.56 -12.71 6.05
N ALA A 207 -8.58 -12.43 6.90
CA ALA A 207 -8.81 -12.13 8.32
C ALA A 207 -9.62 -10.85 8.56
N SER A 208 -9.63 -9.93 7.58
CA SER A 208 -10.35 -8.65 7.66
C SER A 208 -10.84 -8.20 6.30
N LEU A 209 -11.84 -7.31 6.29
CA LEU A 209 -12.25 -6.58 5.10
C LEU A 209 -11.13 -5.61 4.68
N ILE A 210 -10.81 -5.58 3.39
CA ILE A 210 -9.80 -4.67 2.84
C ILE A 210 -10.53 -3.47 2.26
N THR A 211 -10.52 -2.36 2.99
CA THR A 211 -11.11 -1.09 2.58
C THR A 211 -10.01 -0.09 2.22
N GLN A 212 -10.35 0.97 1.49
CA GLN A 212 -9.40 1.99 1.01
C GLN A 212 -8.26 1.38 0.17
N ALA A 213 -8.57 0.30 -0.54
CA ALA A 213 -7.63 -0.32 -1.47
C ALA A 213 -7.45 0.56 -2.71
N LEU A 214 -6.33 0.37 -3.40
CA LEU A 214 -6.15 1.00 -4.70
C LEU A 214 -7.12 0.38 -5.72
N PRO A 215 -7.73 1.21 -6.60
CA PRO A 215 -8.52 0.72 -7.69
C PRO A 215 -7.71 -0.22 -8.60
N ALA A 216 -8.31 -1.32 -9.03
CA ALA A 216 -7.71 -2.20 -10.02
C ALA A 216 -7.98 -1.69 -11.43
N ALA A 217 -7.02 -1.86 -12.34
CA ALA A 217 -7.26 -1.62 -13.76
C ALA A 217 -8.33 -2.59 -14.29
N ASP A 218 -9.20 -2.08 -15.16
CA ASP A 218 -10.11 -2.95 -15.89
C ASP A 218 -9.31 -3.85 -16.87
N PRO A 219 -9.29 -5.17 -16.69
CA PRO A 219 -8.53 -6.06 -17.58
C PRO A 219 -9.10 -6.11 -19.00
N PHE A 220 -10.29 -5.55 -19.22
CA PHE A 220 -10.99 -5.54 -20.51
C PHE A 220 -11.14 -4.12 -21.09
N ALA A 221 -10.47 -3.12 -20.53
CA ALA A 221 -10.59 -1.73 -20.99
C ALA A 221 -10.28 -1.55 -22.49
N ASP A 222 -9.37 -2.35 -23.03
CA ASP A 222 -8.95 -2.29 -24.43
C ASP A 222 -9.78 -3.19 -25.35
N LEU A 223 -10.75 -3.95 -24.82
CA LEU A 223 -11.60 -4.80 -25.65
C LEU A 223 -12.73 -3.95 -26.26
N PRO A 224 -12.87 -3.95 -27.59
CA PRO A 224 -13.99 -3.28 -28.22
C PRO A 224 -15.31 -3.94 -27.79
N ALA A 225 -16.33 -3.11 -27.55
CA ALA A 225 -17.67 -3.62 -27.28
C ALA A 225 -18.15 -4.48 -28.45
N PRO A 226 -18.78 -5.63 -28.21
CA PRO A 226 -19.36 -6.44 -29.30
C PRO A 226 -20.33 -5.61 -30.12
N PRO A 227 -20.32 -5.72 -31.46
CA PRO A 227 -21.23 -4.96 -32.30
C PRO A 227 -22.68 -5.33 -32.00
N ALA A 228 -23.50 -4.33 -31.79
CA ALA A 228 -24.94 -4.53 -31.65
C ALA A 228 -25.52 -5.01 -32.97
N THR A 229 -26.30 -6.09 -32.94
CA THR A 229 -26.97 -6.68 -34.11
C THR A 229 -28.45 -6.32 -34.10
N ASN A 230 -29.00 -5.94 -35.24
CA ASN A 230 -30.44 -5.75 -35.42
C ASN A 230 -31.08 -6.97 -36.06
N PRO A 231 -32.32 -7.33 -35.73
CA PRO A 231 -33.24 -6.66 -34.81
C PRO A 231 -32.93 -6.97 -33.32
N CYS A 232 -33.38 -6.07 -32.43
CA CYS A 232 -33.33 -6.28 -30.98
C CYS A 232 -34.14 -7.52 -30.57
N GLN A 233 -33.54 -8.34 -29.73
CA GLN A 233 -34.18 -9.52 -29.16
C GLN A 233 -35.12 -9.17 -28.00
N ASN A 234 -36.07 -10.05 -27.72
CA ASN A 234 -36.98 -9.93 -26.58
C ASN A 234 -36.46 -10.70 -25.37
N GLY A 235 -36.20 -9.98 -24.25
CA GLY A 235 -35.65 -10.54 -23.03
C GLY A 235 -36.63 -11.29 -22.10
N ASN A 236 -37.91 -11.41 -22.46
CA ASN A 236 -38.94 -12.00 -21.57
C ASN A 236 -39.22 -13.49 -21.87
N GLN A 237 -38.22 -14.25 -22.36
CA GLN A 237 -38.37 -15.66 -22.68
C GLN A 237 -37.62 -16.54 -21.69
N SER A 238 -38.10 -17.76 -21.47
CA SER A 238 -37.44 -18.75 -20.62
C SER A 238 -36.15 -19.31 -21.24
N THR A 239 -36.03 -19.23 -22.59
CA THR A 239 -34.79 -19.58 -23.31
C THR A 239 -34.40 -18.40 -24.18
N LEU A 240 -33.23 -17.82 -23.90
CA LEU A 240 -32.71 -16.68 -24.64
C LEU A 240 -31.66 -17.12 -25.65
N GLN A 241 -31.72 -16.51 -26.82
CA GLN A 241 -30.75 -16.71 -27.92
C GLN A 241 -29.72 -15.59 -27.94
N PRO A 242 -28.50 -15.83 -28.43
CA PRO A 242 -27.49 -14.78 -28.61
C PRO A 242 -28.03 -13.63 -29.48
N GLY A 243 -27.63 -12.41 -29.17
CA GLY A 243 -28.04 -11.22 -29.91
C GLY A 243 -28.10 -9.96 -29.04
N THR A 244 -28.63 -8.88 -29.61
CA THR A 244 -28.74 -7.58 -28.95
C THR A 244 -30.08 -7.44 -28.24
N TYR A 245 -30.05 -7.09 -26.98
CA TYR A 245 -31.21 -6.84 -26.10
C TYR A 245 -31.31 -5.38 -25.75
N CYS A 246 -31.83 -4.55 -26.65
CA CYS A 246 -31.82 -3.08 -26.55
C CYS A 246 -32.48 -2.49 -25.28
N LYS A 247 -33.29 -3.26 -24.56
CA LYS A 247 -33.90 -2.86 -23.29
C LYS A 247 -33.17 -3.46 -22.07
N GLY A 248 -32.00 -4.08 -22.30
CA GLY A 248 -31.30 -4.88 -21.31
C GLY A 248 -32.00 -6.23 -21.05
N LEU A 249 -31.36 -7.04 -20.21
CA LEU A 249 -31.87 -8.33 -19.77
C LEU A 249 -32.29 -8.24 -18.30
N SER A 250 -33.55 -8.60 -18.03
CA SER A 250 -34.05 -8.81 -16.67
C SER A 250 -34.40 -10.27 -16.51
N LEU A 251 -33.53 -11.01 -15.83
CA LEU A 251 -33.69 -12.46 -15.68
C LEU A 251 -34.39 -12.75 -14.35
N SER A 252 -35.50 -13.48 -14.41
CA SER A 252 -36.24 -13.93 -13.22
C SER A 252 -36.70 -15.38 -13.40
N GLY A 253 -36.64 -16.16 -12.34
CA GLY A 253 -36.94 -17.58 -12.37
C GLY A 253 -35.86 -18.41 -13.08
N ASN A 254 -36.25 -19.54 -13.67
CA ASN A 254 -35.32 -20.40 -14.41
C ASN A 254 -35.23 -19.94 -15.86
N VAL A 255 -34.09 -19.38 -16.24
CA VAL A 255 -33.81 -18.93 -17.60
C VAL A 255 -32.61 -19.68 -18.14
N THR A 256 -32.75 -20.20 -19.37
CA THR A 256 -31.67 -20.86 -20.11
C THR A 256 -31.09 -19.91 -21.15
N LEU A 257 -29.78 -19.70 -21.12
CA LEU A 257 -29.04 -18.94 -22.12
C LEU A 257 -28.40 -19.92 -23.12
N SER A 258 -28.71 -19.80 -24.39
CA SER A 258 -28.00 -20.55 -25.46
C SER A 258 -26.57 -20.04 -25.60
N PRO A 259 -25.57 -20.87 -25.92
CA PRO A 259 -24.19 -20.40 -26.09
C PRO A 259 -24.08 -19.28 -27.13
N GLY A 260 -23.37 -18.19 -26.82
CA GLY A 260 -23.15 -17.07 -27.73
C GLY A 260 -22.94 -15.74 -27.02
N ILE A 261 -22.98 -14.67 -27.83
CA ILE A 261 -22.74 -13.28 -27.37
C ILE A 261 -24.09 -12.58 -27.18
N TYR A 262 -24.25 -11.93 -26.04
CA TYR A 262 -25.42 -11.13 -25.62
C TYR A 262 -24.99 -9.68 -25.45
N VAL A 263 -25.60 -8.74 -26.14
CA VAL A 263 -25.26 -7.32 -26.15
C VAL A 263 -26.45 -6.47 -25.68
#